data_e08b27cea2e410940036196034d0b2bd
#
_entry.id   e08b27cea2e410940036196034d0b2bd
#
_cell.length_a   1.000
_cell.length_b   1.000
_cell.length_c   1.000
_cell.angle_alpha   90.00
_cell.angle_beta   90.00
_cell.angle_gamma   90.00
#
_symmetry.space_group_name_H-M   'P 1'
#
loop_
_entity.id
_entity.type
_entity.pdbx_description
1 polymer ?
#
loop_
_entity_poly.entity_id
_entity_poly.type
_entity_poly.pdbx_seq_one_letter_code
_entity_poly.pdbx_strand_id
1 'polypeptide(L)'
;MHSIVCFTSDFGTNDGWVGICHAVIYRSCPGVRVVDLAHDIPPFDIRKAAAVAAAGVWQLPDAIHLVVADPGVGGGRRDLVLVTSGGSILVGPDNGVLLPATWRGGGISRAYAIDATRIGFHAPLATFHARDVLAPAVALLASGVDVVAFGDPVDPSTLVEAPFLPGHREVDSMAAEVIDIDRFGSIRIAVSADDVAANGLDRGRLEVVFGHARIELPFGRTYSDVDEGDPVALIDSSGWLTVAVHLGSACERYAVEPGALVRVRALA
;
A
#
# COMPACT_ATOMS: atom_id res chain seq x y z
N MET A 1 19.42 5.07 11.23
CA MET A 1 19.29 3.61 11.48
C MET A 1 17.81 3.36 11.75
N HIS A 2 17.14 2.61 10.89
CA HIS A 2 15.72 2.28 11.07
C HIS A 2 15.58 1.11 12.03
N SER A 3 14.76 1.24 13.05
CA SER A 3 14.58 0.22 14.11
C SER A 3 13.39 -0.71 13.87
N ILE A 4 12.55 -0.38 12.88
CA ILE A 4 11.32 -1.10 12.53
C ILE A 4 11.34 -1.48 11.05
N VAL A 5 10.98 -2.72 10.78
CA VAL A 5 10.66 -3.25 9.45
C VAL A 5 9.19 -3.66 9.46
N CYS A 6 8.40 -3.09 8.55
CA CYS A 6 7.02 -3.50 8.32
C CYS A 6 7.02 -4.53 7.20
N PHE A 7 6.45 -5.71 7.43
CA PHE A 7 6.41 -6.77 6.43
C PHE A 7 4.98 -7.04 5.96
N THR A 8 4.80 -7.00 4.64
CA THR A 8 3.53 -7.26 3.94
C THR A 8 3.78 -8.29 2.86
N SER A 9 2.98 -9.36 2.80
CA SER A 9 3.06 -10.35 1.72
C SER A 9 1.73 -11.06 1.47
N ASP A 10 1.67 -11.81 0.36
CA ASP A 10 0.60 -12.75 0.02
C ASP A 10 0.96 -14.21 0.35
N PHE A 11 1.91 -14.43 1.26
CA PHE A 11 2.43 -15.77 1.60
C PHE A 11 1.48 -16.62 2.44
N GLY A 12 0.49 -15.99 3.08
CA GLY A 12 -0.29 -16.63 4.11
C GLY A 12 0.52 -16.91 5.37
N THR A 13 -0.09 -17.62 6.31
CA THR A 13 0.53 -17.98 7.60
C THR A 13 0.67 -19.50 7.79
N ASN A 14 0.19 -20.29 6.83
CA ASN A 14 0.24 -21.76 6.91
C ASN A 14 1.60 -22.35 6.54
N ASP A 15 2.32 -21.70 5.61
CA ASP A 15 3.65 -22.06 5.20
C ASP A 15 4.72 -21.30 5.99
N GLY A 16 5.92 -21.84 6.10
CA GLY A 16 7.01 -21.25 6.87
C GLY A 16 7.67 -20.01 6.23
N TRP A 17 7.17 -19.49 5.12
CA TRP A 17 7.87 -18.48 4.31
C TRP A 17 8.08 -17.16 5.05
N VAL A 18 7.08 -16.68 5.78
CA VAL A 18 7.17 -15.47 6.62
C VAL A 18 8.24 -15.65 7.70
N GLY A 19 8.17 -16.76 8.45
CA GLY A 19 9.14 -17.07 9.50
C GLY A 19 10.57 -17.24 8.97
N ILE A 20 10.75 -17.79 7.76
CA ILE A 20 12.05 -17.88 7.10
C ILE A 20 12.60 -16.49 6.78
N CYS A 21 11.79 -15.58 6.25
CA CYS A 21 12.20 -14.21 5.99
C CYS A 21 12.60 -13.48 7.30
N HIS A 22 11.84 -13.65 8.38
CA HIS A 22 12.19 -13.14 9.71
C HIS A 22 13.55 -13.67 10.17
N ALA A 23 13.79 -14.99 10.05
CA ALA A 23 15.05 -15.61 10.46
C ALA A 23 16.22 -15.03 9.68
N VAL A 24 16.06 -14.76 8.39
CA VAL A 24 17.09 -14.12 7.54
C VAL A 24 17.38 -12.70 8.02
N ILE A 25 16.33 -11.90 8.29
CA ILE A 25 16.46 -10.52 8.78
C ILE A 25 17.17 -10.52 10.14
N TYR A 26 16.71 -11.31 11.11
CA TYR A 26 17.27 -11.34 12.46
C TYR A 26 18.70 -11.88 12.51
N ARG A 27 19.06 -12.82 11.63
CA ARG A 27 20.44 -13.31 11.53
C ARG A 27 21.42 -12.21 11.15
N SER A 28 21.02 -11.27 10.30
CA SER A 28 21.89 -10.19 9.81
C SER A 28 21.74 -8.89 10.61
N CYS A 29 20.58 -8.65 11.23
CA CYS A 29 20.28 -7.48 12.06
C CYS A 29 19.48 -7.89 13.31
N PRO A 30 20.09 -8.48 14.36
CA PRO A 30 19.39 -9.01 15.53
C PRO A 30 18.61 -7.96 16.35
N GLY A 31 18.98 -6.69 16.24
CA GLY A 31 18.37 -5.59 17.00
C GLY A 31 17.16 -4.95 16.32
N VAL A 32 16.84 -5.32 15.08
CA VAL A 32 15.69 -4.76 14.37
C VAL A 32 14.38 -5.41 14.88
N ARG A 33 13.28 -4.67 14.80
CA ARG A 33 11.93 -5.23 15.06
C ARG A 33 11.21 -5.41 13.75
N VAL A 34 10.75 -6.61 13.48
CA VAL A 34 9.86 -6.88 12.35
C VAL A 34 8.42 -6.87 12.85
N VAL A 35 7.58 -6.09 12.16
CA VAL A 35 6.14 -5.96 12.42
C VAL A 35 5.40 -6.46 11.17
N ASP A 36 4.67 -7.54 11.32
CA ASP A 36 3.84 -8.08 10.25
C ASP A 36 2.58 -7.24 10.12
N LEU A 37 2.41 -6.59 8.96
CA LEU A 37 1.21 -5.80 8.67
C LEU A 37 0.08 -6.68 8.15
N ALA A 38 0.38 -7.52 7.16
CA ALA A 38 -0.55 -8.52 6.63
C ALA A 38 0.20 -9.58 5.83
N HIS A 39 -0.22 -10.84 5.97
CA HIS A 39 0.26 -11.95 5.15
C HIS A 39 -0.88 -12.74 4.49
N ASP A 40 -2.12 -12.54 4.93
CA ASP A 40 -3.32 -13.17 4.36
C ASP A 40 -3.93 -12.34 3.20
N ILE A 41 -3.06 -11.65 2.45
CA ILE A 41 -3.44 -11.01 1.19
C ILE A 41 -3.77 -12.14 0.20
N PRO A 42 -4.86 -12.01 -0.58
CA PRO A 42 -5.16 -13.02 -1.60
C PRO A 42 -3.95 -13.25 -2.51
N PRO A 43 -3.62 -14.51 -2.85
CA PRO A 43 -2.49 -14.81 -3.71
C PRO A 43 -2.50 -13.98 -5.00
N PHE A 44 -1.36 -13.35 -5.31
CA PHE A 44 -1.14 -12.52 -6.51
C PHE A 44 -1.89 -11.19 -6.53
N ASP A 45 -2.56 -10.79 -5.47
CA ASP A 45 -3.29 -9.52 -5.38
C ASP A 45 -2.33 -8.35 -5.08
N ILE A 46 -1.68 -7.85 -6.15
CA ILE A 46 -0.77 -6.70 -6.08
C ILE A 46 -1.51 -5.44 -5.60
N ARG A 47 -2.78 -5.25 -5.98
CA ARG A 47 -3.60 -4.10 -5.58
C ARG A 47 -3.81 -4.06 -4.06
N LYS A 48 -4.22 -5.18 -3.47
CA LYS A 48 -4.41 -5.28 -2.02
C LYS A 48 -3.10 -5.11 -1.26
N ALA A 49 -2.01 -5.72 -1.74
CA ALA A 49 -0.69 -5.56 -1.13
C ALA A 49 -0.22 -4.10 -1.15
N ALA A 50 -0.42 -3.40 -2.28
CA ALA A 50 -0.09 -1.98 -2.42
C ALA A 50 -0.92 -1.08 -1.48
N ALA A 51 -2.21 -1.39 -1.29
CA ALA A 51 -3.08 -0.68 -0.36
C ALA A 51 -2.60 -0.82 1.10
N VAL A 52 -2.24 -2.05 1.50
CA VAL A 52 -1.68 -2.32 2.83
C VAL A 52 -0.33 -1.61 3.03
N ALA A 53 0.55 -1.64 2.03
CA ALA A 53 1.84 -0.94 2.08
C ALA A 53 1.65 0.58 2.22
N ALA A 54 0.71 1.17 1.48
CA ALA A 54 0.39 2.59 1.55
C ALA A 54 -0.14 2.98 2.94
N ALA A 55 -1.01 2.16 3.55
CA ALA A 55 -1.46 2.35 4.92
C ALA A 55 -0.30 2.23 5.92
N GLY A 56 0.62 1.28 5.69
CA GLY A 56 1.83 1.11 6.50
C GLY A 56 2.71 2.35 6.51
N VAL A 57 3.01 2.94 5.35
CA VAL A 57 3.79 4.19 5.25
C VAL A 57 3.08 5.36 5.91
N TRP A 58 1.77 5.45 5.79
CA TRP A 58 0.97 6.47 6.46
C TRP A 58 1.11 6.42 7.99
N GLN A 59 1.10 5.22 8.56
CA GLN A 59 1.17 5.02 10.02
C GLN A 59 2.61 5.00 10.57
N LEU A 60 3.56 4.53 9.78
CA LEU A 60 4.94 4.28 10.20
C LEU A 60 5.92 4.83 9.15
N PRO A 61 5.97 6.18 8.97
CA PRO A 61 6.77 6.81 7.91
C PRO A 61 8.28 6.60 8.08
N ASP A 62 8.76 6.33 9.30
CA ASP A 62 10.19 6.13 9.59
C ASP A 62 10.64 4.65 9.49
N ALA A 63 9.75 3.74 9.06
CA ALA A 63 10.06 2.32 8.94
C ALA A 63 10.65 1.96 7.56
N ILE A 64 11.27 0.78 7.49
CA ILE A 64 11.53 0.08 6.22
C ILE A 64 10.31 -0.80 5.94
N HIS A 65 9.73 -0.69 4.76
CA HIS A 65 8.59 -1.48 4.33
C HIS A 65 9.03 -2.55 3.33
N LEU A 66 9.04 -3.81 3.76
CA LEU A 66 9.20 -4.98 2.91
C LEU A 66 7.84 -5.40 2.37
N VAL A 67 7.65 -5.33 1.05
CA VAL A 67 6.37 -5.66 0.41
C VAL A 67 6.57 -6.72 -0.65
N VAL A 68 5.92 -7.86 -0.50
CA VAL A 68 6.10 -9.01 -1.39
C VAL A 68 4.74 -9.60 -1.79
N ALA A 69 4.24 -9.18 -2.94
CA ALA A 69 3.21 -9.86 -3.71
C ALA A 69 3.75 -9.93 -5.14
N ASP A 70 4.29 -11.09 -5.53
CA ASP A 70 5.19 -11.19 -6.67
C ASP A 70 4.91 -12.38 -7.57
N PRO A 71 3.84 -12.30 -8.40
CA PRO A 71 3.55 -13.34 -9.39
C PRO A 71 4.65 -13.51 -10.46
N GLY A 72 5.55 -12.51 -10.58
CA GLY A 72 6.66 -12.49 -11.54
C GLY A 72 8.01 -12.93 -10.98
N VAL A 73 8.05 -13.51 -9.78
CA VAL A 73 9.32 -13.92 -9.12
C VAL A 73 10.18 -14.78 -10.03
N GLY A 74 11.48 -14.48 -10.08
CA GLY A 74 12.45 -15.19 -10.94
C GLY A 74 12.39 -14.84 -12.42
N GLY A 75 11.48 -13.96 -12.83
CA GLY A 75 11.41 -13.39 -14.18
C GLY A 75 12.34 -12.19 -14.36
N GLY A 76 12.14 -11.43 -15.44
CA GLY A 76 12.96 -10.27 -15.79
C GLY A 76 12.66 -8.97 -15.01
N ARG A 77 11.76 -8.99 -14.01
CA ARG A 77 11.45 -7.82 -13.20
C ARG A 77 12.60 -7.49 -12.25
N ARG A 78 12.77 -6.20 -11.95
CA ARG A 78 13.77 -5.73 -10.99
C ARG A 78 13.32 -5.99 -9.55
N ASP A 79 14.26 -6.17 -8.62
CA ASP A 79 14.05 -5.97 -7.19
C ASP A 79 14.46 -4.54 -6.86
N LEU A 80 13.70 -3.81 -6.05
CA LEU A 80 13.87 -2.38 -5.84
C LEU A 80 14.11 -2.01 -4.38
N VAL A 81 14.89 -0.95 -4.19
CA VAL A 81 14.86 -0.08 -3.01
C VAL A 81 14.40 1.30 -3.45
N LEU A 82 13.28 1.77 -2.90
CA LEU A 82 12.79 3.13 -3.10
C LEU A 82 12.91 3.91 -1.79
N VAL A 83 13.33 5.17 -1.87
CA VAL A 83 13.34 6.11 -0.75
C VAL A 83 12.33 7.21 -1.06
N THR A 84 11.43 7.47 -0.14
CA THR A 84 10.47 8.57 -0.29
C THR A 84 11.05 9.90 0.19
N SER A 85 10.44 11.01 -0.22
CA SER A 85 10.83 12.35 0.26
C SER A 85 10.60 12.51 1.76
N GLY A 86 9.66 11.77 2.35
CA GLY A 86 9.40 11.71 3.80
C GLY A 86 10.36 10.80 4.56
N GLY A 87 11.28 10.07 3.88
CA GLY A 87 12.29 9.23 4.52
C GLY A 87 11.94 7.75 4.66
N SER A 88 10.73 7.32 4.30
CA SER A 88 10.39 5.88 4.28
C SER A 88 11.24 5.15 3.25
N ILE A 89 11.63 3.93 3.56
CA ILE A 89 12.32 3.03 2.64
C ILE A 89 11.37 1.89 2.27
N LEU A 90 11.22 1.63 0.98
CA LEU A 90 10.37 0.56 0.44
C LEU A 90 11.25 -0.45 -0.29
N VAL A 91 11.06 -1.72 0.00
CA VAL A 91 11.81 -2.82 -0.62
C VAL A 91 10.83 -3.86 -1.15
N GLY A 92 10.95 -4.22 -2.43
CA GLY A 92 10.06 -5.19 -3.08
C GLY A 92 10.28 -5.29 -4.57
N PRO A 93 9.45 -6.07 -5.28
CA PRO A 93 9.53 -6.24 -6.73
C PRO A 93 9.03 -4.99 -7.47
N ASP A 94 9.61 -4.75 -8.64
CA ASP A 94 9.15 -3.75 -9.62
C ASP A 94 7.97 -4.31 -10.43
N ASN A 95 6.81 -4.34 -9.80
CA ASN A 95 5.55 -4.78 -10.38
C ASN A 95 4.38 -3.82 -10.04
N GLY A 96 4.72 -2.60 -9.62
CA GLY A 96 3.78 -1.56 -9.24
C GLY A 96 3.39 -1.56 -7.75
N VAL A 97 3.66 -2.63 -6.99
CA VAL A 97 3.19 -2.80 -5.60
C VAL A 97 3.69 -1.71 -4.64
N LEU A 98 4.87 -1.13 -4.90
CA LEU A 98 5.48 -0.13 -4.04
C LEU A 98 4.97 1.29 -4.30
N LEU A 99 4.47 1.60 -5.50
CA LEU A 99 4.20 2.97 -5.91
C LEU A 99 3.11 3.69 -5.07
N PRO A 100 1.96 3.07 -4.73
CA PRO A 100 0.96 3.74 -3.89
C PRO A 100 1.50 4.15 -2.52
N ALA A 101 2.43 3.39 -1.96
CA ALA A 101 3.08 3.73 -0.69
C ALA A 101 4.00 4.96 -0.84
N THR A 102 4.63 5.17 -2.01
CA THR A 102 5.47 6.35 -2.24
C THR A 102 4.67 7.65 -2.24
N TRP A 103 3.42 7.64 -2.71
CA TRP A 103 2.54 8.83 -2.67
C TRP A 103 2.29 9.27 -1.23
N ARG A 104 2.08 8.32 -0.33
CA ARG A 104 1.89 8.58 1.11
C ARG A 104 3.17 9.09 1.78
N GLY A 105 4.33 8.73 1.24
CA GLY A 105 5.65 9.20 1.68
C GLY A 105 6.12 10.49 1.02
N GLY A 106 5.29 11.20 0.25
CA GLY A 106 5.65 12.47 -0.39
C GLY A 106 6.39 12.33 -1.73
N GLY A 107 6.26 11.17 -2.39
CA GLY A 107 6.89 10.88 -3.68
C GLY A 107 8.27 10.20 -3.53
N ILE A 108 8.82 9.76 -4.67
CA ILE A 108 10.12 9.09 -4.74
C ILE A 108 11.24 10.13 -4.76
N SER A 109 12.16 10.04 -3.82
CA SER A 109 13.39 10.85 -3.80
C SER A 109 14.57 10.12 -4.41
N ARG A 110 14.69 8.79 -4.20
CA ARG A 110 15.72 7.91 -4.75
C ARG A 110 15.15 6.53 -5.08
N ALA A 111 15.64 5.92 -6.15
CA ALA A 111 15.27 4.57 -6.56
C ALA A 111 16.52 3.82 -7.03
N TYR A 112 16.68 2.56 -6.61
CA TYR A 112 17.78 1.68 -6.97
C TYR A 112 17.26 0.29 -7.32
N ALA A 113 17.83 -0.30 -8.37
CA ALA A 113 17.66 -1.73 -8.64
C ALA A 113 18.63 -2.51 -7.77
N ILE A 114 18.14 -3.51 -7.05
CA ILE A 114 18.99 -4.34 -6.20
C ILE A 114 19.82 -5.29 -7.07
N ASP A 115 21.14 -5.17 -6.98
CA ASP A 115 22.10 -6.15 -7.45
C ASP A 115 22.54 -7.01 -6.26
N ALA A 116 22.03 -8.21 -6.18
CA ALA A 116 22.32 -9.13 -5.08
C ALA A 116 23.82 -9.37 -4.89
N THR A 117 24.63 -9.31 -5.97
CA THR A 117 26.07 -9.55 -5.90
C THR A 117 26.82 -8.42 -5.20
N ARG A 118 26.36 -7.16 -5.38
CA ARG A 118 26.97 -5.97 -4.72
C ARG A 118 26.78 -5.99 -3.21
N ILE A 119 25.68 -6.61 -2.75
CA ILE A 119 25.37 -6.74 -1.32
C ILE A 119 25.78 -8.08 -0.74
N GLY A 120 26.62 -8.85 -1.46
CA GLY A 120 27.23 -10.08 -0.96
C GLY A 120 26.38 -11.32 -1.04
N PHE A 121 25.26 -11.31 -1.79
CA PHE A 121 24.40 -12.46 -2.00
C PHE A 121 24.64 -13.02 -3.39
N HIS A 122 25.11 -14.29 -3.43
CA HIS A 122 25.43 -14.99 -4.66
C HIS A 122 24.41 -16.10 -4.93
N ALA A 123 23.98 -16.19 -6.18
CA ALA A 123 23.09 -17.23 -6.69
C ALA A 123 21.76 -17.38 -5.89
N PRO A 124 20.92 -16.32 -5.82
CA PRO A 124 19.58 -16.46 -5.24
C PRO A 124 18.78 -17.50 -6.01
N LEU A 125 17.92 -18.25 -5.30
CA LEU A 125 17.00 -19.15 -5.97
C LEU A 125 15.92 -18.33 -6.70
N ALA A 126 15.69 -18.62 -7.96
CA ALA A 126 14.76 -17.89 -8.80
C ALA A 126 13.31 -17.85 -8.28
N THR A 127 12.95 -18.76 -7.39
CA THR A 127 11.57 -18.90 -6.87
C THR A 127 11.34 -18.25 -5.52
N PHE A 128 12.37 -17.69 -4.84
CA PHE A 128 12.19 -17.12 -3.51
C PHE A 128 13.06 -15.88 -3.25
N HIS A 129 12.90 -14.85 -4.07
CA HIS A 129 13.62 -13.58 -3.93
C HIS A 129 13.35 -12.88 -2.60
N ALA A 130 12.18 -13.06 -1.99
CA ALA A 130 11.88 -12.52 -0.66
C ALA A 130 12.92 -12.95 0.37
N ARG A 131 13.29 -14.23 0.38
CA ARG A 131 14.31 -14.82 1.29
C ARG A 131 15.73 -14.47 0.87
N ASP A 132 16.03 -14.56 -0.44
CA ASP A 132 17.40 -14.60 -0.95
C ASP A 132 17.93 -13.20 -1.35
N VAL A 133 17.02 -12.21 -1.57
CA VAL A 133 17.37 -10.87 -2.01
C VAL A 133 16.74 -9.80 -1.09
N LEU A 134 15.40 -9.82 -0.93
CA LEU A 134 14.69 -8.70 -0.31
C LEU A 134 14.87 -8.65 1.21
N ALA A 135 14.73 -9.77 1.91
CA ALA A 135 14.92 -9.83 3.36
C ALA A 135 16.39 -9.52 3.77
N PRO A 136 17.42 -10.05 3.07
CA PRO A 136 18.80 -9.62 3.28
C PRO A 136 19.01 -8.12 3.02
N ALA A 137 18.44 -7.56 1.95
CA ALA A 137 18.53 -6.13 1.65
C ALA A 137 17.94 -5.29 2.78
N VAL A 138 16.76 -5.65 3.27
CA VAL A 138 16.10 -5.00 4.43
C VAL A 138 16.98 -5.04 5.67
N ALA A 139 17.61 -6.17 5.97
CA ALA A 139 18.50 -6.31 7.14
C ALA A 139 19.72 -5.39 7.05
N LEU A 140 20.34 -5.26 5.87
CA LEU A 140 21.44 -4.34 5.62
C LEU A 140 21.02 -2.88 5.77
N LEU A 141 19.87 -2.50 5.21
CA LEU A 141 19.29 -1.16 5.36
C LEU A 141 19.02 -0.83 6.84
N ALA A 142 18.44 -1.76 7.58
CA ALA A 142 18.19 -1.61 9.02
C ALA A 142 19.50 -1.46 9.83
N SER A 143 20.57 -2.11 9.38
CA SER A 143 21.93 -1.96 9.96
C SER A 143 22.60 -0.64 9.60
N GLY A 144 22.03 0.16 8.71
CA GLY A 144 22.54 1.48 8.32
C GLY A 144 23.40 1.48 7.05
N VAL A 145 23.37 0.43 6.24
CA VAL A 145 24.00 0.44 4.91
C VAL A 145 23.25 1.44 4.02
N ASP A 146 24.00 2.31 3.34
CA ASP A 146 23.40 3.32 2.46
C ASP A 146 22.78 2.67 1.23
N VAL A 147 21.63 3.20 0.79
CA VAL A 147 20.87 2.70 -0.36
C VAL A 147 21.67 2.69 -1.66
N VAL A 148 22.68 3.55 -1.82
CA VAL A 148 23.56 3.59 -3.00
C VAL A 148 24.40 2.31 -3.17
N ALA A 149 24.58 1.54 -2.10
CA ALA A 149 25.34 0.30 -2.13
C ALA A 149 24.59 -0.85 -2.82
N PHE A 150 23.24 -0.72 -2.95
CA PHE A 150 22.40 -1.84 -3.40
C PHE A 150 22.44 -2.07 -4.91
N GLY A 151 22.76 -1.07 -5.72
CA GLY A 151 22.79 -1.24 -7.15
C GLY A 151 22.82 0.09 -7.92
N ASP A 152 22.42 0.05 -9.18
CA ASP A 152 22.37 1.23 -10.02
C ASP A 152 21.11 2.05 -9.77
N PRO A 153 21.18 3.38 -9.90
CA PRO A 153 20.01 4.23 -9.79
C PRO A 153 19.01 3.93 -10.91
N VAL A 154 17.74 3.98 -10.58
CA VAL A 154 16.61 3.76 -11.50
C VAL A 154 15.90 5.09 -11.72
N ASP A 155 15.61 5.41 -12.98
CA ASP A 155 14.72 6.52 -13.31
C ASP A 155 13.29 6.13 -12.88
N PRO A 156 12.64 6.87 -11.96
CA PRO A 156 11.28 6.59 -11.52
C PRO A 156 10.24 6.49 -12.64
N SER A 157 10.47 7.16 -13.77
CA SER A 157 9.56 7.08 -14.93
C SER A 157 9.59 5.73 -15.65
N THR A 158 10.57 4.86 -15.34
CA THR A 158 10.72 3.51 -15.91
C THR A 158 10.18 2.41 -15.01
N LEU A 159 9.61 2.76 -13.86
CA LEU A 159 8.99 1.80 -12.95
C LEU A 159 7.67 1.27 -13.52
N VAL A 160 7.35 0.03 -13.19
CA VAL A 160 6.04 -0.55 -13.55
C VAL A 160 4.93 0.25 -12.89
N GLU A 161 3.88 0.56 -13.65
CA GLU A 161 2.75 1.37 -13.19
C GLU A 161 2.07 0.78 -11.94
N ALA A 162 1.55 1.68 -11.11
CA ALA A 162 0.81 1.28 -9.92
C ALA A 162 -0.47 0.51 -10.28
N PRO A 163 -0.92 -0.41 -9.41
CA PRO A 163 -2.13 -1.20 -9.65
C PRO A 163 -3.43 -0.39 -9.55
N PHE A 164 -3.36 0.83 -9.08
CA PHE A 164 -4.41 1.86 -9.08
C PHE A 164 -3.77 3.24 -9.09
N LEU A 165 -4.51 4.26 -9.50
CA LEU A 165 -4.04 5.63 -9.55
C LEU A 165 -4.62 6.47 -8.39
N PRO A 166 -3.91 7.50 -7.92
CA PRO A 166 -4.47 8.45 -6.98
C PRO A 166 -5.64 9.18 -7.61
N GLY A 167 -6.61 9.55 -6.79
CA GLY A 167 -7.73 10.36 -7.24
C GLY A 167 -7.26 11.70 -7.81
N HIS A 168 -7.95 12.18 -8.81
CA HIS A 168 -7.65 13.45 -9.44
C HIS A 168 -8.91 14.33 -9.50
N ARG A 169 -8.68 15.65 -9.47
CA ARG A 169 -9.76 16.63 -9.53
C ARG A 169 -10.29 16.76 -10.95
N GLU A 170 -11.60 16.70 -11.09
CA GLU A 170 -12.37 17.15 -12.23
C GLU A 170 -12.98 18.56 -11.95
N VAL A 171 -13.86 19.05 -12.79
CA VAL A 171 -14.42 20.41 -12.66
C VAL A 171 -15.15 20.64 -11.33
N ASP A 172 -15.98 19.67 -10.94
CA ASP A 172 -16.87 19.75 -9.76
C ASP A 172 -16.85 18.46 -8.90
N SER A 173 -15.90 17.57 -9.16
CA SER A 173 -15.79 16.27 -8.50
C SER A 173 -14.34 15.80 -8.39
N MET A 174 -14.14 14.75 -7.62
CA MET A 174 -12.95 13.92 -7.65
C MET A 174 -13.27 12.63 -8.38
N ALA A 175 -12.46 12.27 -9.39
CA ALA A 175 -12.49 10.96 -10.01
C ALA A 175 -11.39 10.08 -9.42
N ALA A 176 -11.70 8.84 -9.11
CA ALA A 176 -10.79 7.90 -8.46
C ALA A 176 -11.19 6.45 -8.79
N GLU A 177 -10.46 5.50 -8.20
CA GLU A 177 -10.80 4.08 -8.22
C GLU A 177 -11.09 3.58 -6.80
N VAL A 178 -11.86 2.50 -6.71
CA VAL A 178 -11.94 1.70 -5.49
C VAL A 178 -10.62 0.95 -5.31
N ILE A 179 -9.92 1.24 -4.22
CA ILE A 179 -8.62 0.61 -3.90
C ILE A 179 -8.84 -0.85 -3.53
N ASP A 180 -9.64 -1.05 -2.49
CA ASP A 180 -9.96 -2.36 -1.94
C ASP A 180 -11.27 -2.32 -1.14
N ILE A 181 -11.71 -3.49 -0.71
CA ILE A 181 -12.79 -3.67 0.25
C ILE A 181 -12.15 -4.23 1.54
N ASP A 182 -12.50 -3.64 2.68
CA ASP A 182 -12.02 -4.16 3.95
C ASP A 182 -12.84 -5.39 4.43
N ARG A 183 -12.42 -5.97 5.55
CA ARG A 183 -13.07 -7.16 6.10
C ARG A 183 -14.54 -6.94 6.48
N PHE A 184 -14.94 -5.71 6.73
CA PHE A 184 -16.30 -5.33 7.12
C PHE A 184 -17.17 -4.93 5.93
N GLY A 185 -16.62 -4.97 4.72
CA GLY A 185 -17.30 -4.57 3.51
C GLY A 185 -17.27 -3.06 3.25
N SER A 186 -16.42 -2.30 3.93
CA SER A 186 -16.25 -0.87 3.65
C SER A 186 -15.45 -0.69 2.36
N ILE A 187 -15.88 0.26 1.53
CA ILE A 187 -15.32 0.56 0.21
C ILE A 187 -14.29 1.68 0.35
N ARG A 188 -12.99 1.36 0.19
CA ARG A 188 -11.92 2.35 0.17
C ARG A 188 -11.71 2.92 -1.21
N ILE A 189 -11.62 4.24 -1.28
CA ILE A 189 -11.49 5.01 -2.52
C ILE A 189 -10.12 5.67 -2.54
N ALA A 190 -9.47 5.74 -3.71
CA ALA A 190 -8.13 6.31 -3.88
C ALA A 190 -8.11 7.85 -3.77
N VAL A 191 -8.80 8.40 -2.78
CA VAL A 191 -8.81 9.82 -2.41
C VAL A 191 -8.27 9.93 -0.99
N SER A 192 -7.17 10.66 -0.82
CA SER A 192 -6.52 10.82 0.48
C SER A 192 -7.27 11.79 1.38
N ALA A 193 -6.99 11.77 2.68
CA ALA A 193 -7.52 12.75 3.63
C ALA A 193 -7.17 14.19 3.22
N ASP A 194 -5.96 14.40 2.69
CA ASP A 194 -5.52 15.73 2.21
C ASP A 194 -6.32 16.17 0.98
N ASP A 195 -6.59 15.24 0.04
CA ASP A 195 -7.44 15.52 -1.13
C ASP A 195 -8.87 15.82 -0.73
N VAL A 196 -9.41 15.10 0.25
CA VAL A 196 -10.76 15.36 0.81
C VAL A 196 -10.84 16.78 1.38
N ALA A 197 -9.86 17.17 2.19
CA ALA A 197 -9.82 18.52 2.77
C ALA A 197 -9.61 19.60 1.70
N ALA A 198 -8.67 19.39 0.78
CA ALA A 198 -8.36 20.35 -0.29
C ALA A 198 -9.52 20.60 -1.27
N ASN A 199 -10.42 19.61 -1.42
CA ASN A 199 -11.58 19.71 -2.32
C ASN A 199 -12.90 19.94 -1.58
N GLY A 200 -12.89 20.21 -0.25
CA GLY A 200 -14.08 20.52 0.55
C GLY A 200 -15.06 19.36 0.65
N LEU A 201 -14.57 18.12 0.56
CA LEU A 201 -15.37 16.89 0.68
C LEU A 201 -15.60 16.47 2.14
N ASP A 202 -15.01 17.17 3.10
CA ASP A 202 -15.06 16.88 4.54
C ASP A 202 -16.27 17.51 5.26
N ARG A 203 -17.28 17.98 4.52
CA ARG A 203 -18.41 18.72 5.06
C ARG A 203 -19.73 18.29 4.45
N GLY A 204 -20.77 18.26 5.29
CA GLY A 204 -22.17 18.07 4.85
C GLY A 204 -22.40 16.68 4.26
N ARG A 205 -22.90 16.65 3.05
CA ARG A 205 -23.23 15.41 2.34
C ARG A 205 -22.38 15.28 1.08
N LEU A 206 -22.09 14.04 0.74
CA LEU A 206 -21.41 13.71 -0.51
C LEU A 206 -22.36 12.97 -1.45
N GLU A 207 -22.20 13.20 -2.73
CA GLU A 207 -22.66 12.28 -3.77
C GLU A 207 -21.48 11.41 -4.19
N VAL A 208 -21.68 10.10 -4.16
CA VAL A 208 -20.71 9.12 -4.62
C VAL A 208 -21.36 8.29 -5.72
N VAL A 209 -20.66 8.18 -6.86
CA VAL A 209 -21.15 7.45 -8.04
C VAL A 209 -20.17 6.33 -8.34
N PHE A 210 -20.62 5.08 -8.18
CA PHE A 210 -19.92 3.87 -8.57
C PHE A 210 -20.54 3.33 -9.86
N GLY A 211 -20.02 3.71 -11.02
CA GLY A 211 -20.57 3.24 -12.28
C GLY A 211 -22.09 3.43 -12.42
N HIS A 212 -22.83 2.43 -11.99
CA HIS A 212 -24.30 2.38 -12.08
C HIS A 212 -25.03 2.88 -10.79
N ALA A 213 -24.36 2.90 -9.65
CA ALA A 213 -24.96 3.29 -8.38
C ALA A 213 -24.60 4.74 -8.05
N ARG A 214 -25.64 5.56 -7.77
CA ARG A 214 -25.48 6.91 -7.25
C ARG A 214 -26.07 6.94 -5.84
N ILE A 215 -25.27 7.37 -4.89
CA ILE A 215 -25.65 7.45 -3.48
C ILE A 215 -25.35 8.83 -2.92
N GLU A 216 -26.24 9.31 -2.06
CA GLU A 216 -26.05 10.53 -1.28
C GLU A 216 -25.94 10.14 0.20
N LEU A 217 -24.83 10.50 0.84
CA LEU A 217 -24.56 10.10 2.21
C LEU A 217 -23.85 11.22 2.97
N PRO A 218 -24.00 11.29 4.30
CA PRO A 218 -23.30 12.28 5.11
C PRO A 218 -21.80 11.96 5.15
N PHE A 219 -20.98 13.01 5.28
CA PHE A 219 -19.60 12.85 5.70
C PHE A 219 -19.54 12.89 7.23
N GLY A 220 -19.09 11.79 7.83
CA GLY A 220 -18.97 11.61 9.27
C GLY A 220 -17.53 11.52 9.75
N ARG A 221 -17.37 11.54 11.06
CA ARG A 221 -16.09 11.32 11.75
C ARG A 221 -15.91 9.86 12.14
N THR A 222 -17.02 9.15 12.30
CA THR A 222 -17.05 7.75 12.72
C THR A 222 -18.24 7.02 12.10
N TYR A 223 -18.21 5.71 12.15
CA TYR A 223 -19.28 4.85 11.62
C TYR A 223 -20.62 5.07 12.34
N SER A 224 -20.59 5.43 13.64
CA SER A 224 -21.78 5.64 14.46
C SER A 224 -22.38 7.07 14.37
N ASP A 225 -21.91 7.90 13.45
CA ASP A 225 -22.53 9.19 13.18
C ASP A 225 -23.85 9.07 12.40
N VAL A 226 -24.20 7.86 12.01
CA VAL A 226 -25.47 7.51 11.35
C VAL A 226 -26.13 6.34 12.06
N ASP A 227 -27.42 6.10 11.82
CA ASP A 227 -28.16 4.99 12.39
C ASP A 227 -27.65 3.64 11.84
N GLU A 228 -27.95 2.54 12.57
CA GLU A 228 -27.61 1.18 12.13
C GLU A 228 -28.22 0.90 10.75
N GLY A 229 -27.41 0.36 9.85
CA GLY A 229 -27.77 0.09 8.47
C GLY A 229 -27.65 1.29 7.53
N ASP A 230 -27.38 2.50 8.02
CA ASP A 230 -27.21 3.67 7.17
C ASP A 230 -25.78 3.87 6.66
N PRO A 231 -25.62 4.42 5.43
CA PRO A 231 -24.32 4.66 4.85
C PRO A 231 -23.71 5.97 5.36
N VAL A 232 -22.38 5.96 5.47
CA VAL A 232 -21.56 7.12 5.83
C VAL A 232 -20.29 7.15 4.99
N ALA A 233 -19.84 8.34 4.58
CA ALA A 233 -18.49 8.57 4.09
C ALA A 233 -17.62 9.10 5.23
N LEU A 234 -16.40 8.65 5.32
CA LEU A 234 -15.43 9.08 6.33
C LEU A 234 -14.00 8.87 5.85
N ILE A 235 -13.03 9.44 6.57
CA ILE A 235 -11.62 9.04 6.43
C ILE A 235 -11.36 7.90 7.39
N ASP A 236 -10.97 6.74 6.86
CA ASP A 236 -10.65 5.57 7.67
C ASP A 236 -9.27 5.69 8.34
N SER A 237 -8.92 4.68 9.17
CA SER A 237 -7.63 4.62 9.86
C SER A 237 -6.42 4.48 8.93
N SER A 238 -6.63 4.16 7.66
CA SER A 238 -5.59 4.11 6.61
C SER A 238 -5.43 5.46 5.90
N GLY A 239 -6.24 6.48 6.26
CA GLY A 239 -6.19 7.82 5.68
C GLY A 239 -6.79 7.90 4.28
N TRP A 240 -7.71 7.00 3.94
CA TRP A 240 -8.45 7.00 2.67
C TRP A 240 -9.92 7.37 2.87
N LEU A 241 -10.49 8.03 1.87
CA LEU A 241 -11.95 8.19 1.80
C LEU A 241 -12.60 6.82 1.69
N THR A 242 -13.52 6.56 2.60
CA THR A 242 -14.18 5.27 2.72
C THR A 242 -15.69 5.46 2.75
N VAL A 243 -16.42 4.67 1.99
CA VAL A 243 -17.87 4.51 2.09
C VAL A 243 -18.15 3.25 2.89
N ALA A 244 -18.84 3.41 4.01
CA ALA A 244 -19.20 2.33 4.91
C ALA A 244 -20.71 2.30 5.17
N VAL A 245 -21.20 1.19 5.73
CA VAL A 245 -22.55 1.06 6.31
C VAL A 245 -22.37 0.72 7.78
N HIS A 246 -23.03 1.49 8.66
CA HIS A 246 -22.94 1.26 10.09
C HIS A 246 -23.51 -0.14 10.43
N LEU A 247 -22.68 -1.01 11.03
CA LEU A 247 -22.99 -2.42 11.32
C LEU A 247 -23.45 -3.23 10.10
N GLY A 248 -22.99 -2.88 8.90
CA GLY A 248 -23.34 -3.55 7.64
C GLY A 248 -22.20 -3.53 6.62
N SER A 249 -22.47 -4.06 5.43
CA SER A 249 -21.53 -4.15 4.33
C SER A 249 -21.91 -3.22 3.18
N ALA A 250 -21.09 -2.19 2.93
CA ALA A 250 -21.30 -1.28 1.81
C ALA A 250 -21.07 -1.99 0.47
N CYS A 251 -20.07 -2.87 0.37
CA CYS A 251 -19.78 -3.58 -0.87
C CYS A 251 -20.92 -4.51 -1.30
N GLU A 252 -21.56 -5.21 -0.35
CA GLU A 252 -22.75 -6.04 -0.62
C GLU A 252 -23.95 -5.17 -1.04
N ARG A 253 -24.17 -4.07 -0.32
CA ARG A 253 -25.31 -3.17 -0.57
C ARG A 253 -25.25 -2.52 -1.94
N TYR A 254 -24.05 -2.14 -2.40
CA TYR A 254 -23.87 -1.39 -3.64
C TYR A 254 -23.27 -2.22 -4.79
N ALA A 255 -22.96 -3.50 -4.55
CA ALA A 255 -22.36 -4.42 -5.51
C ALA A 255 -21.10 -3.83 -6.20
N VAL A 256 -20.18 -3.30 -5.37
CA VAL A 256 -18.96 -2.63 -5.81
C VAL A 256 -17.76 -3.54 -5.60
N GLU A 257 -16.87 -3.58 -6.58
CA GLU A 257 -15.63 -4.36 -6.54
C GLU A 257 -14.38 -3.46 -6.61
N PRO A 258 -13.21 -3.90 -6.13
CA PRO A 258 -11.95 -3.22 -6.31
C PRO A 258 -11.67 -2.93 -7.81
N GLY A 259 -11.14 -1.74 -8.12
CA GLY A 259 -10.91 -1.27 -9.47
C GLY A 259 -12.11 -0.57 -10.12
N ALA A 260 -13.28 -0.57 -9.49
CA ALA A 260 -14.41 0.20 -9.99
C ALA A 260 -14.09 1.71 -10.01
N LEU A 261 -14.45 2.38 -11.10
CA LEU A 261 -14.34 3.83 -11.18
C LEU A 261 -15.38 4.50 -10.30
N VAL A 262 -14.97 5.55 -9.61
CA VAL A 262 -15.83 6.31 -8.69
C VAL A 262 -15.67 7.81 -8.92
N ARG A 263 -16.78 8.55 -8.82
CA ARG A 263 -16.79 10.01 -8.71
C ARG A 263 -17.37 10.42 -7.37
N VAL A 264 -16.73 11.40 -6.75
CA VAL A 264 -17.14 11.95 -5.46
C VAL A 264 -17.25 13.45 -5.57
N ARG A 265 -18.37 14.04 -5.13
CA ARG A 265 -18.53 15.50 -5.03
C ARG A 265 -19.27 15.89 -3.76
N ALA A 266 -19.00 17.10 -3.27
CA ALA A 266 -19.79 17.69 -2.20
C ALA A 266 -21.16 18.09 -2.72
N LEU A 267 -22.19 17.90 -1.91
CA LEU A 267 -23.52 18.44 -2.13
C LEU A 267 -23.64 19.77 -1.36
N ALA A 268 -24.29 20.76 -2.00
CA ALA A 268 -24.48 22.09 -1.44
C ALA A 268 -25.41 22.09 -0.20
#